data_7d25cbe21cc102ab032a178c3e48abb2
#
_entry.id   7d25cbe21cc102ab032a178c3e48abb2
#
_cell.length_a   1.000
_cell.length_b   1.000
_cell.length_c   1.000
_cell.angle_alpha   90.00
_cell.angle_beta   90.00
_cell.angle_gamma   90.00
#
_symmetry.space_group_name_H-M   'P 1'
#
loop_
_entity.id
_entity.type
_entity.pdbx_description
1 polymer ?
#
loop_
_entity_poly.entity_id
_entity_poly.type
_entity_poly.pdbx_seq_one_letter_code
_entity_poly.pdbx_strand_id
1 'polypeptide(L)'
;SCLCPNAPHPHTERRYLVVPGLRSSRIHILDTKPDPRTPKIVRVIEPEELAEKAGYTRPHTVHCGPEGIYVAALGNREGKGPGGVFLMDHETFDVRGQWEMDRGPQHFAYDAWWHLGHDTLVTSEWGTPDIIENGLIPEVLLGAKYGRRLHFWDLHKRKHLQTIDFGDKYQLVFELRPAHDPTKAYGFVNCVVSLENLSSSIWTWYKDGDKWAVKKVIEIPAEPAVEDDLPPLLKGFKAVPPLVTDIDLSMDDKLLYVACWGTGDLQQYDVSDPLNPKLTGKVRIGGIVSKATHPGAKNGTLSGGPQMVEISRDGRRVYFTNSLYGAIDSQFYPDGIEGWMVKLDAEPEGGIAFDENFFVQWPAPHRPHQVRLEGGDCSSDSYCYP
;
A
#
# COMPACT_ATOMS: atom_id res chain seq x y z
N SER A 1 5.03 -16.78 4.29
CA SER A 1 4.06 -17.66 4.98
C SER A 1 3.47 -16.91 6.15
N CYS A 2 2.18 -16.91 6.30
CA CYS A 2 1.47 -16.19 7.33
C CYS A 2 0.76 -17.15 8.31
N LEU A 3 0.42 -16.61 9.48
CA LEU A 3 -0.53 -17.21 10.39
C LEU A 3 -1.94 -16.87 9.87
N CYS A 4 -2.51 -17.70 9.01
CA CYS A 4 -3.92 -17.61 8.66
C CYS A 4 -4.67 -18.76 9.31
N PRO A 5 -5.51 -18.53 10.34
CA PRO A 5 -6.20 -19.61 11.03
C PRO A 5 -7.18 -20.38 10.13
N ASN A 6 -7.60 -19.81 9.03
CA ASN A 6 -8.47 -20.45 8.04
C ASN A 6 -7.70 -21.02 6.84
N ALA A 7 -6.38 -20.95 6.83
CA ALA A 7 -5.60 -21.64 5.80
C ALA A 7 -5.71 -23.16 6.02
N PRO A 8 -5.74 -23.96 4.94
CA PRO A 8 -5.71 -25.42 5.04
C PRO A 8 -4.51 -25.95 5.84
N HIS A 9 -3.44 -25.19 5.85
CA HIS A 9 -2.21 -25.45 6.58
C HIS A 9 -1.83 -24.23 7.42
N PRO A 10 -2.30 -24.13 8.67
CA PRO A 10 -1.94 -23.01 9.53
C PRO A 10 -0.44 -23.03 9.78
N HIS A 11 0.28 -22.08 9.20
CA HIS A 11 1.70 -21.91 9.45
C HIS A 11 1.89 -21.13 10.74
N THR A 12 2.60 -21.73 11.66
CA THR A 12 3.00 -21.09 12.91
C THR A 12 4.31 -20.30 12.76
N GLU A 13 4.95 -20.37 11.58
CA GLU A 13 6.25 -19.80 11.35
C GLU A 13 6.24 -18.88 10.12
N ARG A 14 6.67 -17.63 10.30
CA ARG A 14 6.92 -16.67 9.22
C ARG A 14 8.39 -16.76 8.80
N ARG A 15 8.62 -17.51 7.77
CA ARG A 15 9.94 -17.86 7.30
C ARG A 15 10.30 -17.21 5.96
N TYR A 16 9.37 -17.26 5.02
CA TYR A 16 9.65 -16.84 3.67
C TYR A 16 9.15 -15.43 3.39
N LEU A 17 10.00 -14.65 2.72
CA LEU A 17 9.67 -13.35 2.19
C LEU A 17 9.47 -13.48 0.68
N VAL A 18 8.29 -13.10 0.21
CA VAL A 18 7.92 -13.07 -1.21
C VAL A 18 8.06 -11.65 -1.70
N VAL A 19 8.96 -11.42 -2.65
CA VAL A 19 9.32 -10.07 -3.12
C VAL A 19 8.98 -9.94 -4.61
N PRO A 20 7.88 -9.25 -4.95
CA PRO A 20 7.53 -8.98 -6.33
C PRO A 20 8.40 -7.87 -6.92
N GLY A 21 8.85 -8.06 -8.14
CA GLY A 21 9.56 -7.05 -8.92
C GLY A 21 8.64 -6.44 -9.96
N LEU A 22 8.11 -5.27 -9.71
CA LEU A 22 7.13 -4.62 -10.57
C LEU A 22 7.61 -4.57 -12.05
N ARG A 23 8.72 -3.93 -12.33
CA ARG A 23 9.22 -3.78 -13.72
C ARG A 23 9.72 -5.07 -14.34
N SER A 24 10.39 -5.90 -13.55
CA SER A 24 10.97 -7.16 -14.03
C SER A 24 9.92 -8.25 -14.21
N SER A 25 8.76 -8.13 -13.59
CA SER A 25 7.76 -9.20 -13.43
C SER A 25 8.30 -10.47 -12.78
N ARG A 26 9.48 -10.39 -12.11
CA ARG A 26 10.04 -11.50 -11.34
C ARG A 26 9.47 -11.51 -9.93
N ILE A 27 9.37 -12.70 -9.35
CA ILE A 27 9.07 -12.84 -7.93
C ILE A 27 10.20 -13.61 -7.27
N HIS A 28 10.85 -13.01 -6.28
CA HIS A 28 11.93 -13.63 -5.53
C HIS A 28 11.37 -14.19 -4.21
N ILE A 29 11.68 -15.43 -3.91
CA ILE A 29 11.35 -16.07 -2.65
C ILE A 29 12.62 -16.19 -1.83
N LEU A 30 12.64 -15.56 -0.67
CA LEU A 30 13.80 -15.52 0.22
C LEU A 30 13.49 -16.31 1.50
N ASP A 31 14.41 -17.19 1.89
CA ASP A 31 14.38 -17.87 3.19
C ASP A 31 15.10 -16.98 4.22
N THR A 32 14.36 -16.53 5.23
CA THR A 32 14.88 -15.66 6.30
C THR A 32 15.22 -16.43 7.58
N LYS A 33 14.87 -17.72 7.67
CA LYS A 33 15.02 -18.51 8.91
C LYS A 33 16.46 -18.72 9.36
N PRO A 34 17.43 -19.02 8.47
CA PRO A 34 18.79 -19.25 8.91
C PRO A 34 19.44 -18.01 9.53
N ASP A 35 19.25 -16.84 8.91
CA ASP A 35 19.66 -15.53 9.41
C ASP A 35 18.82 -14.45 8.69
N PRO A 36 17.91 -13.75 9.35
CA PRO A 36 17.09 -12.73 8.72
C PRO A 36 17.88 -11.53 8.20
N ARG A 37 19.13 -11.33 8.66
CA ARG A 37 20.03 -10.27 8.16
C ARG A 37 20.73 -10.64 6.86
N THR A 38 20.78 -11.93 6.52
CA THR A 38 21.40 -12.47 5.31
C THR A 38 20.49 -13.51 4.64
N PRO A 39 19.27 -13.10 4.22
CA PRO A 39 18.29 -14.01 3.65
C PRO A 39 18.80 -14.60 2.33
N LYS A 40 18.43 -15.85 2.05
CA LYS A 40 18.85 -16.56 0.83
C LYS A 40 17.72 -16.67 -0.16
N ILE A 41 17.97 -16.33 -1.41
CA ILE A 41 17.01 -16.61 -2.49
C ILE A 41 16.94 -18.13 -2.67
N VAL A 42 15.75 -18.70 -2.49
CA VAL A 42 15.49 -20.14 -2.64
C VAL A 42 14.73 -20.46 -3.92
N ARG A 43 14.02 -19.48 -4.47
CA ARG A 43 13.33 -19.58 -5.76
C ARG A 43 13.18 -18.21 -6.41
N VAL A 44 13.20 -18.20 -7.73
CA VAL A 44 12.78 -17.06 -8.57
C VAL A 44 11.73 -17.57 -9.53
N ILE A 45 10.60 -16.85 -9.61
CA ILE A 45 9.59 -17.05 -10.64
C ILE A 45 9.91 -16.07 -11.74
N GLU A 46 10.22 -16.59 -12.93
CA GLU A 46 10.56 -15.78 -14.09
C GLU A 46 9.30 -15.18 -14.76
N PRO A 47 9.44 -14.07 -15.49
CA PRO A 47 8.31 -13.39 -16.14
C PRO A 47 7.54 -14.29 -17.10
N GLU A 48 8.24 -15.16 -17.80
CA GLU A 48 7.66 -16.10 -18.75
C GLU A 48 6.78 -17.13 -18.04
N GLU A 49 7.25 -17.67 -16.91
CA GLU A 49 6.47 -18.60 -16.07
C GLU A 49 5.19 -17.93 -15.55
N LEU A 50 5.32 -16.68 -15.07
CA LEU A 50 4.17 -15.93 -14.56
C LEU A 50 3.15 -15.65 -15.68
N ALA A 51 3.62 -15.18 -16.84
CA ALA A 51 2.75 -14.88 -17.97
C ALA A 51 2.08 -16.14 -18.53
N GLU A 52 2.79 -17.27 -18.57
CA GLU A 52 2.25 -18.54 -19.07
C GLU A 52 1.18 -19.12 -18.13
N LYS A 53 1.48 -19.18 -16.82
CA LYS A 53 0.62 -19.85 -15.83
C LYS A 53 -0.53 -18.99 -15.34
N ALA A 54 -0.30 -17.68 -15.11
CA ALA A 54 -1.30 -16.76 -14.56
C ALA A 54 -1.91 -15.81 -15.61
N GLY A 55 -1.27 -15.63 -16.77
CA GLY A 55 -1.71 -14.65 -17.74
C GLY A 55 -1.43 -13.19 -17.36
N TYR A 56 -0.56 -12.97 -16.36
CA TYR A 56 -0.30 -11.65 -15.78
C TYR A 56 1.17 -11.25 -15.82
N THR A 57 1.40 -9.94 -15.65
CA THR A 57 2.70 -9.28 -15.51
C THR A 57 2.62 -8.18 -14.45
N ARG A 58 3.77 -7.64 -14.02
CA ARG A 58 3.86 -6.56 -13.02
C ARG A 58 3.20 -6.94 -11.69
N PRO A 59 3.66 -8.03 -11.03
CA PRO A 59 3.18 -8.39 -9.70
C PRO A 59 3.48 -7.27 -8.72
N HIS A 60 2.52 -6.96 -7.85
CA HIS A 60 2.57 -5.84 -6.92
C HIS A 60 2.31 -6.29 -5.47
N THR A 61 1.06 -6.28 -5.02
CA THR A 61 0.68 -6.65 -3.67
C THR A 61 0.75 -8.16 -3.45
N VAL A 62 1.25 -8.60 -2.29
CA VAL A 62 1.40 -10.01 -1.93
C VAL A 62 0.84 -10.24 -0.54
N HIS A 63 -0.20 -11.05 -0.44
CA HIS A 63 -0.77 -11.47 0.84
C HIS A 63 -0.93 -12.98 0.92
N CYS A 64 -0.64 -13.55 2.09
CA CYS A 64 -0.95 -14.93 2.38
C CYS A 64 -2.41 -15.03 2.81
N GLY A 65 -3.20 -15.82 2.15
CA GLY A 65 -4.64 -15.93 2.37
C GLY A 65 -5.15 -17.37 2.48
N PRO A 66 -6.48 -17.56 2.49
CA PRO A 66 -7.09 -18.86 2.79
C PRO A 66 -6.70 -19.98 1.82
N GLU A 67 -6.51 -19.66 0.55
CA GLU A 67 -6.27 -20.67 -0.49
C GLU A 67 -4.82 -20.71 -0.99
N GLY A 68 -3.96 -19.82 -0.48
CA GLY A 68 -2.56 -19.70 -0.90
C GLY A 68 -2.03 -18.30 -0.74
N ILE A 69 -1.03 -17.94 -1.54
CA ILE A 69 -0.50 -16.57 -1.63
C ILE A 69 -1.24 -15.85 -2.76
N TYR A 70 -1.95 -14.80 -2.41
CA TYR A 70 -2.63 -13.91 -3.36
C TYR A 70 -1.67 -12.84 -3.82
N VAL A 71 -1.59 -12.63 -5.12
CA VAL A 71 -0.72 -11.59 -5.69
C VAL A 71 -1.53 -10.75 -6.67
N ALA A 72 -1.63 -9.45 -6.40
CA ALA A 72 -2.18 -8.51 -7.38
C ALA A 72 -1.15 -8.28 -8.50
N ALA A 73 -1.63 -8.13 -9.72
CA ALA A 73 -0.80 -7.87 -10.90
C ALA A 73 -1.42 -6.75 -11.75
N LEU A 74 -0.59 -5.78 -12.13
CA LEU A 74 -1.07 -4.56 -12.77
C LEU A 74 -1.30 -4.70 -14.27
N GLY A 75 -0.75 -5.74 -14.89
CA GLY A 75 -0.86 -5.99 -16.32
C GLY A 75 -1.21 -7.43 -16.68
N ASN A 76 -1.83 -7.58 -17.84
CA ASN A 76 -2.02 -8.88 -18.47
C ASN A 76 -0.71 -9.39 -19.10
N ARG A 77 -0.77 -10.55 -19.77
CA ARG A 77 0.38 -11.18 -20.43
C ARG A 77 1.11 -10.24 -21.41
N GLU A 78 0.42 -9.35 -22.07
CA GLU A 78 0.96 -8.39 -23.03
C GLU A 78 1.48 -7.10 -22.37
N GLY A 79 1.42 -6.99 -21.04
CA GLY A 79 1.80 -5.77 -20.31
C GLY A 79 0.81 -4.62 -20.48
N LYS A 80 -0.46 -4.96 -20.70
CA LYS A 80 -1.60 -4.02 -20.82
C LYS A 80 -2.67 -4.38 -19.80
N GLY A 81 -3.85 -3.79 -19.89
CA GLY A 81 -5.02 -4.23 -19.11
C GLY A 81 -5.72 -5.44 -19.75
N PRO A 82 -6.53 -6.17 -18.98
CA PRO A 82 -6.77 -5.95 -17.53
C PRO A 82 -5.66 -6.53 -16.66
N GLY A 83 -5.41 -5.87 -15.53
CA GLY A 83 -4.70 -6.46 -14.39
C GLY A 83 -5.64 -7.36 -13.59
N GLY A 84 -5.16 -7.97 -12.49
CA GLY A 84 -6.00 -8.82 -11.65
C GLY A 84 -5.25 -9.46 -10.49
N VAL A 85 -5.71 -10.61 -10.03
CA VAL A 85 -5.13 -11.37 -8.93
C VAL A 85 -4.79 -12.79 -9.39
N PHE A 86 -3.67 -13.33 -8.95
CA PHE A 86 -3.34 -14.73 -9.16
C PHE A 86 -2.96 -15.40 -7.84
N LEU A 87 -2.96 -16.72 -7.84
CA LEU A 87 -2.61 -17.54 -6.69
C LEU A 87 -1.26 -18.22 -6.88
N MET A 88 -0.51 -18.28 -5.79
CA MET A 88 0.65 -19.14 -5.65
C MET A 88 0.44 -20.12 -4.50
N ASP A 89 1.04 -21.28 -4.63
CA ASP A 89 1.11 -22.25 -3.55
C ASP A 89 2.01 -21.73 -2.43
N HIS A 90 1.57 -21.82 -1.18
CA HIS A 90 2.30 -21.30 -0.03
C HIS A 90 3.41 -22.22 0.50
N GLU A 91 3.50 -23.46 0.02
CA GLU A 91 4.56 -24.42 0.36
C GLU A 91 5.59 -24.53 -0.76
N THR A 92 5.13 -24.72 -2.00
CA THR A 92 5.99 -24.91 -3.16
C THR A 92 6.30 -23.63 -3.90
N PHE A 93 5.51 -22.58 -3.67
CA PHE A 93 5.54 -21.28 -4.40
C PHE A 93 5.24 -21.42 -5.89
N ASP A 94 4.59 -22.50 -6.31
CA ASP A 94 4.16 -22.67 -7.68
C ASP A 94 3.02 -21.69 -8.02
N VAL A 95 3.11 -21.06 -9.19
CA VAL A 95 2.01 -20.25 -9.73
C VAL A 95 0.87 -21.21 -10.10
N ARG A 96 -0.27 -21.07 -9.40
CA ARG A 96 -1.47 -21.89 -9.58
C ARG A 96 -2.37 -21.39 -10.70
N GLY A 97 -2.27 -20.11 -11.04
CA GLY A 97 -3.06 -19.48 -12.10
C GLY A 97 -3.84 -18.26 -11.65
N GLN A 98 -4.59 -17.71 -12.57
CA GLN A 98 -5.50 -16.59 -12.35
C GLN A 98 -6.52 -16.92 -11.26
N TRP A 99 -6.77 -15.95 -10.37
CA TRP A 99 -7.75 -16.15 -9.31
C TRP A 99 -9.19 -15.90 -9.78
N GLU A 100 -9.44 -14.85 -10.57
CA GLU A 100 -10.79 -14.47 -10.99
C GLU A 100 -11.37 -15.49 -11.98
N MET A 101 -12.59 -15.99 -11.67
CA MET A 101 -13.38 -16.83 -12.57
C MET A 101 -14.41 -16.00 -13.36
N ASP A 102 -14.94 -14.95 -12.76
CA ASP A 102 -15.86 -13.99 -13.42
C ASP A 102 -15.45 -12.58 -12.98
N ARG A 103 -14.74 -11.92 -13.87
CA ARG A 103 -14.10 -10.62 -13.62
C ARG A 103 -15.09 -9.46 -13.49
N GLY A 104 -16.29 -9.56 -14.08
CA GLY A 104 -17.17 -8.39 -14.21
C GLY A 104 -16.48 -7.23 -14.95
N PRO A 105 -16.71 -5.97 -14.52
CA PRO A 105 -16.16 -4.78 -15.19
C PRO A 105 -14.74 -4.39 -14.75
N GLN A 106 -14.08 -5.13 -13.86
CA GLN A 106 -12.75 -4.78 -13.35
C GLN A 106 -11.72 -4.77 -14.50
N HIS A 107 -10.93 -3.69 -14.55
CA HIS A 107 -9.89 -3.49 -15.57
C HIS A 107 -8.53 -3.16 -14.97
N PHE A 108 -8.48 -2.23 -14.02
CA PHE A 108 -7.25 -1.91 -13.29
C PHE A 108 -7.13 -2.76 -12.03
N ALA A 109 -5.91 -2.91 -11.55
CA ALA A 109 -5.59 -3.54 -10.28
C ALA A 109 -4.57 -2.69 -9.54
N TYR A 110 -4.53 -2.84 -8.23
CA TYR A 110 -3.48 -2.32 -7.37
C TYR A 110 -3.35 -3.21 -6.13
N ASP A 111 -4.24 -3.09 -5.15
CA ASP A 111 -4.26 -3.88 -3.93
C ASP A 111 -5.39 -4.91 -3.94
N ALA A 112 -5.26 -5.93 -3.11
CA ALA A 112 -6.23 -7.00 -2.97
C ALA A 112 -6.25 -7.51 -1.53
N TRP A 113 -7.35 -7.31 -0.83
CA TRP A 113 -7.56 -7.79 0.52
C TRP A 113 -8.87 -8.54 0.67
N TRP A 114 -8.95 -9.45 1.62
CA TRP A 114 -10.17 -10.18 1.95
C TRP A 114 -10.69 -9.81 3.32
N HIS A 115 -12.00 -9.89 3.46
CA HIS A 115 -12.68 -9.86 4.74
C HIS A 115 -13.32 -11.22 4.98
N LEU A 116 -12.65 -12.07 5.76
CA LEU A 116 -13.04 -13.46 5.93
C LEU A 116 -14.42 -13.63 6.59
N GLY A 117 -14.77 -12.79 7.56
CA GLY A 117 -16.09 -12.83 8.20
C GLY A 117 -17.26 -12.58 7.24
N HIS A 118 -16.98 -12.07 6.01
CA HIS A 118 -17.97 -11.85 4.96
C HIS A 118 -17.65 -12.54 3.64
N ASP A 119 -16.70 -13.49 3.63
CA ASP A 119 -16.29 -14.22 2.42
C ASP A 119 -16.07 -13.32 1.20
N THR A 120 -15.48 -12.15 1.45
CA THR A 120 -15.35 -11.10 0.45
C THR A 120 -13.88 -10.77 0.18
N LEU A 121 -13.46 -10.79 -1.09
CA LEU A 121 -12.24 -10.11 -1.55
C LEU A 121 -12.61 -8.69 -1.98
N VAL A 122 -11.76 -7.74 -1.66
CA VAL A 122 -11.84 -6.35 -2.14
C VAL A 122 -10.59 -6.05 -2.94
N THR A 123 -10.75 -5.42 -4.11
CA THR A 123 -9.62 -4.94 -4.93
C THR A 123 -9.77 -3.46 -5.24
N SER A 124 -8.64 -2.77 -5.32
CA SER A 124 -8.53 -1.36 -5.67
C SER A 124 -7.86 -1.16 -7.03
N GLU A 125 -7.77 0.07 -7.50
CA GLU A 125 -7.35 0.39 -8.85
C GLU A 125 -6.25 1.45 -8.91
N TRP A 126 -5.18 1.16 -9.67
CA TRP A 126 -4.17 2.15 -10.08
C TRP A 126 -4.25 2.44 -11.58
N GLY A 127 -3.65 1.59 -12.41
CA GLY A 127 -3.59 1.75 -13.85
C GLY A 127 -2.91 0.56 -14.52
N THR A 128 -2.86 0.58 -15.84
CA THR A 128 -2.12 -0.41 -16.62
C THR A 128 -0.64 -0.05 -16.74
N PRO A 129 0.26 -0.99 -17.01
CA PRO A 129 1.71 -0.75 -17.07
C PRO A 129 2.12 0.43 -17.95
N ASP A 130 1.48 0.61 -19.09
CA ASP A 130 1.79 1.68 -20.06
C ASP A 130 1.55 3.10 -19.52
N ILE A 131 0.67 3.26 -18.53
CA ILE A 131 0.38 4.58 -17.93
C ILE A 131 1.00 4.79 -16.54
N ILE A 132 1.65 3.77 -15.96
CA ILE A 132 2.22 3.86 -14.61
C ILE A 132 3.72 3.56 -14.56
N GLU A 133 4.23 2.67 -15.43
CA GLU A 133 5.58 2.10 -15.28
C GLU A 133 6.70 3.15 -15.41
N ASN A 134 6.49 4.19 -16.18
CA ASN A 134 7.45 5.27 -16.41
C ASN A 134 7.12 6.56 -15.63
N GLY A 135 6.28 6.46 -14.60
CA GLY A 135 5.82 7.57 -13.78
C GLY A 135 4.38 7.98 -14.08
N LEU A 136 3.93 9.02 -13.38
CA LEU A 136 2.61 9.61 -13.58
C LEU A 136 2.57 10.38 -14.90
N ILE A 137 1.51 10.16 -15.69
CA ILE A 137 1.28 10.88 -16.95
C ILE A 137 0.24 11.99 -16.69
N PRO A 138 0.62 13.28 -16.75
CA PRO A 138 -0.27 14.39 -16.41
C PRO A 138 -1.57 14.38 -17.20
N GLU A 139 -1.53 14.09 -18.50
CA GLU A 139 -2.70 14.06 -19.38
C GLU A 139 -3.67 12.92 -19.03
N VAL A 140 -3.15 11.81 -18.53
CA VAL A 140 -3.96 10.69 -18.04
C VAL A 140 -4.63 11.07 -16.72
N LEU A 141 -3.88 11.71 -15.81
CA LEU A 141 -4.39 12.18 -14.52
C LEU A 141 -5.49 13.25 -14.71
N LEU A 142 -5.18 14.32 -15.43
CA LEU A 142 -6.11 15.43 -15.68
C LEU A 142 -7.31 15.00 -16.54
N GLY A 143 -7.15 13.95 -17.34
CA GLY A 143 -8.22 13.31 -18.09
C GLY A 143 -9.07 12.34 -17.27
N ALA A 144 -8.84 12.21 -15.95
CA ALA A 144 -9.53 11.30 -15.04
C ALA A 144 -9.51 9.83 -15.50
N LYS A 145 -8.35 9.35 -15.98
CA LYS A 145 -8.21 8.02 -16.59
C LYS A 145 -7.43 7.02 -15.73
N TYR A 146 -6.99 7.40 -14.53
CA TYR A 146 -6.46 6.46 -13.55
C TYR A 146 -7.59 5.75 -12.79
N GLY A 147 -7.22 4.70 -12.06
CA GLY A 147 -8.15 3.90 -11.29
C GLY A 147 -8.83 4.71 -10.18
N ARG A 148 -10.13 4.46 -9.99
CA ARG A 148 -10.97 5.18 -9.02
C ARG A 148 -12.09 4.33 -8.45
N ARG A 149 -11.96 3.00 -8.53
CA ARG A 149 -13.01 2.08 -8.12
C ARG A 149 -12.53 1.10 -7.08
N LEU A 150 -13.49 0.61 -6.28
CA LEU A 150 -13.39 -0.61 -5.52
C LEU A 150 -14.24 -1.69 -6.17
N HIS A 151 -13.73 -2.91 -6.15
CA HIS A 151 -14.46 -4.09 -6.59
C HIS A 151 -14.57 -5.07 -5.42
N PHE A 152 -15.77 -5.58 -5.22
CA PHE A 152 -16.08 -6.59 -4.20
C PHE A 152 -16.42 -7.90 -4.89
N TRP A 153 -15.86 -8.99 -4.35
CA TRP A 153 -15.89 -10.31 -4.97
C TRP A 153 -16.33 -11.35 -3.95
N ASP A 154 -17.05 -12.37 -4.41
CA ASP A 154 -17.25 -13.60 -3.65
C ASP A 154 -15.89 -14.33 -3.59
N LEU A 155 -15.34 -14.47 -2.38
CA LEU A 155 -14.00 -15.01 -2.16
C LEU A 155 -13.88 -16.46 -2.61
N HIS A 156 -14.93 -17.27 -2.43
CA HIS A 156 -14.92 -18.71 -2.75
C HIS A 156 -15.33 -19.00 -4.18
N LYS A 157 -16.36 -18.30 -4.71
CA LYS A 157 -16.77 -18.43 -6.10
C LYS A 157 -15.88 -17.66 -7.06
N ARG A 158 -15.01 -16.78 -6.54
CA ARG A 158 -14.09 -15.96 -7.32
C ARG A 158 -14.81 -15.13 -8.39
N LYS A 159 -15.97 -14.62 -7.99
CA LYS A 159 -16.90 -13.91 -8.86
C LYS A 159 -17.07 -12.47 -8.41
N HIS A 160 -17.05 -11.55 -9.38
CA HIS A 160 -17.34 -10.14 -9.13
C HIS A 160 -18.80 -9.95 -8.67
N LEU A 161 -18.98 -9.20 -7.58
CA LEU A 161 -20.29 -8.93 -6.99
C LEU A 161 -20.72 -7.47 -7.16
N GLN A 162 -19.81 -6.52 -6.91
CA GLN A 162 -20.16 -5.11 -6.84
C GLN A 162 -18.97 -4.23 -7.22
N THR A 163 -19.24 -3.11 -7.90
CA THR A 163 -18.31 -2.01 -8.12
C THR A 163 -18.80 -0.77 -7.40
N ILE A 164 -17.89 -0.05 -6.74
CA ILE A 164 -18.15 1.31 -6.23
C ILE A 164 -17.20 2.26 -6.97
N ASP A 165 -17.74 3.24 -7.67
CA ASP A 165 -16.99 4.28 -8.37
C ASP A 165 -16.97 5.55 -7.50
N PHE A 166 -15.77 6.08 -7.20
CA PHE A 166 -15.59 7.28 -6.38
C PHE A 166 -15.87 8.58 -7.15
N GLY A 167 -16.00 8.49 -8.47
CA GLY A 167 -16.22 9.61 -9.37
C GLY A 167 -14.94 10.22 -9.95
N ASP A 168 -15.08 10.92 -11.06
CA ASP A 168 -13.97 11.39 -11.89
C ASP A 168 -12.94 12.26 -11.16
N LYS A 169 -13.38 12.99 -10.15
CA LYS A 169 -12.49 13.86 -9.37
C LYS A 169 -11.51 13.13 -8.48
N TYR A 170 -11.76 11.88 -8.12
CA TYR A 170 -10.88 11.07 -7.27
C TYR A 170 -10.07 10.11 -8.13
N GLN A 171 -8.75 10.14 -7.97
CA GLN A 171 -7.85 9.34 -8.78
C GLN A 171 -6.87 8.58 -7.90
N LEU A 172 -6.49 7.37 -8.33
CA LEU A 172 -5.54 6.52 -7.64
C LEU A 172 -6.10 6.05 -6.29
N VAL A 173 -6.99 5.07 -6.35
CA VAL A 173 -7.57 4.41 -5.18
C VAL A 173 -6.67 3.23 -4.82
N PHE A 174 -5.92 3.35 -3.71
CA PHE A 174 -4.76 2.51 -3.45
C PHE A 174 -4.98 1.48 -2.36
N GLU A 175 -4.41 1.72 -1.19
CA GLU A 175 -4.24 0.73 -0.12
C GLU A 175 -5.56 0.37 0.55
N LEU A 176 -5.74 -0.88 0.82
CA LEU A 176 -6.89 -1.46 1.48
C LEU A 176 -6.50 -1.94 2.88
N ARG A 177 -7.28 -1.59 3.90
CA ARG A 177 -7.09 -2.13 5.25
C ARG A 177 -8.44 -2.55 5.82
N PRO A 178 -8.84 -3.83 5.63
CA PRO A 178 -10.00 -4.39 6.31
C PRO A 178 -9.77 -4.43 7.83
N ALA A 179 -10.84 -4.32 8.60
CA ALA A 179 -10.78 -4.56 10.03
C ALA A 179 -10.21 -5.96 10.32
N HIS A 180 -9.34 -6.06 11.32
CA HIS A 180 -8.77 -7.34 11.75
C HIS A 180 -9.81 -8.21 12.47
N ASP A 181 -10.74 -7.58 13.18
CA ASP A 181 -11.86 -8.27 13.82
C ASP A 181 -12.87 -8.73 12.75
N PRO A 182 -13.03 -10.06 12.54
CA PRO A 182 -13.90 -10.59 11.49
C PRO A 182 -15.39 -10.30 11.71
N THR A 183 -15.76 -9.91 12.91
CA THR A 183 -17.16 -9.53 13.22
C THR A 183 -17.50 -8.11 12.80
N LYS A 184 -16.50 -7.30 12.44
CA LYS A 184 -16.62 -5.91 12.02
C LYS A 184 -16.63 -5.81 10.50
N ALA A 185 -17.76 -5.44 9.91
CA ALA A 185 -17.98 -5.39 8.47
C ALA A 185 -17.51 -4.06 7.86
N TYR A 186 -16.25 -3.69 7.99
CA TYR A 186 -15.69 -2.48 7.40
C TYR A 186 -14.19 -2.61 7.09
N GLY A 187 -13.66 -1.62 6.40
CA GLY A 187 -12.25 -1.36 6.22
C GLY A 187 -12.02 0.03 5.67
N PHE A 188 -10.76 0.38 5.50
CA PHE A 188 -10.34 1.68 4.97
C PHE A 188 -9.72 1.55 3.59
N VAL A 189 -9.77 2.64 2.84
CA VAL A 189 -9.06 2.81 1.57
C VAL A 189 -8.69 4.28 1.40
N ASN A 190 -7.51 4.53 0.84
CA ASN A 190 -7.10 5.90 0.50
C ASN A 190 -7.35 6.21 -0.98
N CYS A 191 -7.64 7.49 -1.24
CA CYS A 191 -7.57 8.10 -2.55
C CYS A 191 -6.41 9.11 -2.55
N VAL A 192 -5.45 8.92 -3.45
CA VAL A 192 -4.18 9.66 -3.45
C VAL A 192 -4.39 11.13 -3.77
N VAL A 193 -5.26 11.44 -4.73
CA VAL A 193 -5.44 12.82 -5.18
C VAL A 193 -6.85 13.12 -5.66
N SER A 194 -7.35 14.29 -5.30
CA SER A 194 -8.54 14.90 -5.88
C SER A 194 -8.15 15.91 -6.96
N LEU A 195 -8.74 15.79 -8.15
CA LEU A 195 -8.52 16.76 -9.25
C LEU A 195 -9.17 18.14 -8.97
N GLU A 196 -10.05 18.22 -7.98
CA GLU A 196 -10.75 19.46 -7.64
C GLU A 196 -9.85 20.41 -6.84
N ASN A 197 -9.07 19.89 -5.88
CA ASN A 197 -8.33 20.72 -4.92
C ASN A 197 -7.00 20.11 -4.48
N LEU A 198 -6.53 19.06 -5.15
CA LEU A 198 -5.29 18.31 -4.85
C LEU A 198 -5.28 17.67 -3.44
N SER A 199 -6.41 17.60 -2.74
CA SER A 199 -6.48 16.90 -1.44
C SER A 199 -6.31 15.39 -1.63
N SER A 200 -5.82 14.72 -0.59
CA SER A 200 -5.97 13.27 -0.43
C SER A 200 -7.14 12.95 0.49
N SER A 201 -7.67 11.75 0.43
CA SER A 201 -8.79 11.37 1.29
C SER A 201 -8.74 9.91 1.70
N ILE A 202 -9.29 9.63 2.89
CA ILE A 202 -9.53 8.27 3.38
C ILE A 202 -11.03 8.03 3.38
N TRP A 203 -11.39 6.83 2.95
CA TRP A 203 -12.78 6.38 2.87
C TRP A 203 -12.92 5.10 3.67
N THR A 204 -14.01 5.00 4.41
CA THR A 204 -14.44 3.75 5.01
C THR A 204 -15.40 3.04 4.07
N TRP A 205 -15.06 1.80 3.70
CA TRP A 205 -16.01 0.89 3.07
C TRP A 205 -16.64 0.00 4.14
N TYR A 206 -17.95 -0.21 4.07
CA TYR A 206 -18.69 -0.91 5.12
C TYR A 206 -19.96 -1.58 4.57
N LYS A 207 -20.51 -2.54 5.31
CA LYS A 207 -21.78 -3.15 4.97
C LYS A 207 -22.93 -2.22 5.31
N ASP A 208 -23.81 -2.02 4.32
CA ASP A 208 -25.11 -1.36 4.46
C ASP A 208 -26.19 -2.33 3.94
N GLY A 209 -26.78 -3.08 4.85
CA GLY A 209 -27.62 -4.23 4.51
C GLY A 209 -26.81 -5.30 3.76
N ASP A 210 -27.31 -5.71 2.60
CA ASP A 210 -26.65 -6.72 1.76
C ASP A 210 -25.57 -6.18 0.83
N LYS A 211 -25.38 -4.85 0.79
CA LYS A 211 -24.43 -4.20 -0.12
C LYS A 211 -23.24 -3.61 0.63
N TRP A 212 -22.17 -3.38 -0.11
CA TRP A 212 -21.07 -2.55 0.35
C TRP A 212 -21.33 -1.09 -0.02
N ALA A 213 -20.98 -0.20 0.88
CA ALA A 213 -21.06 1.25 0.73
C ALA A 213 -19.72 1.90 1.09
N VAL A 214 -19.52 3.16 0.70
CA VAL A 214 -18.36 3.95 1.08
C VAL A 214 -18.75 5.30 1.64
N LYS A 215 -17.97 5.81 2.60
CA LYS A 215 -18.10 7.16 3.14
C LYS A 215 -16.71 7.79 3.21
N LYS A 216 -16.53 8.99 2.66
CA LYS A 216 -15.32 9.78 2.89
C LYS A 216 -15.31 10.23 4.35
N VAL A 217 -14.27 9.86 5.10
CA VAL A 217 -14.16 10.10 6.54
C VAL A 217 -13.02 11.04 6.92
N ILE A 218 -11.97 11.13 6.08
CA ILE A 218 -10.87 12.07 6.26
C ILE A 218 -10.62 12.76 4.92
N GLU A 219 -10.36 14.07 4.96
CA GLU A 219 -9.82 14.83 3.86
C GLU A 219 -8.59 15.59 4.34
N ILE A 220 -7.47 15.41 3.65
CA ILE A 220 -6.20 16.07 3.94
C ILE A 220 -5.93 17.07 2.82
N PRO A 221 -5.97 18.39 3.11
CA PRO A 221 -5.82 19.41 2.08
C PRO A 221 -4.39 19.49 1.56
N ALA A 222 -4.24 19.96 0.32
CA ALA A 222 -2.95 20.37 -0.22
C ALA A 222 -2.43 21.60 0.53
N GLU A 223 -1.09 21.70 0.67
CA GLU A 223 -0.43 22.84 1.30
C GLU A 223 -0.01 23.87 0.26
N PRO A 224 -0.35 25.16 0.41
CA PRO A 224 0.13 26.21 -0.48
C PRO A 224 1.66 26.27 -0.51
N ALA A 225 2.24 26.49 -1.69
CA ALA A 225 3.67 26.61 -1.86
C ALA A 225 4.03 27.67 -2.90
N VAL A 226 5.26 28.21 -2.79
CA VAL A 226 5.82 29.13 -3.76
C VAL A 226 6.16 28.35 -5.03
N GLU A 227 5.83 28.89 -6.19
CA GLU A 227 5.97 28.20 -7.48
C GLU A 227 7.41 27.77 -7.76
N ASP A 228 8.40 28.60 -7.37
CA ASP A 228 9.82 28.32 -7.59
C ASP A 228 10.35 27.13 -6.75
N ASP A 229 9.72 26.84 -5.62
CA ASP A 229 10.08 25.71 -4.74
C ASP A 229 9.47 24.38 -5.21
N LEU A 230 8.54 24.44 -6.17
CA LEU A 230 7.80 23.26 -6.62
C LEU A 230 8.51 22.54 -7.78
N PRO A 231 8.45 21.20 -7.82
CA PRO A 231 8.90 20.45 -8.99
C PRO A 231 8.05 20.81 -10.22
N PRO A 232 8.58 20.64 -11.43
CA PRO A 232 7.90 21.05 -12.68
C PRO A 232 6.44 20.59 -12.77
N LEU A 233 6.15 19.38 -12.30
CA LEU A 233 4.82 18.78 -12.33
C LEU A 233 3.79 19.57 -11.48
N LEU A 234 4.23 20.25 -10.42
CA LEU A 234 3.35 20.94 -9.47
C LEU A 234 3.31 22.46 -9.62
N LYS A 235 4.22 23.07 -10.41
CA LYS A 235 4.34 24.54 -10.53
C LYS A 235 3.01 25.24 -10.83
N GLY A 236 2.24 24.73 -11.79
CA GLY A 236 0.97 25.35 -12.18
C GLY A 236 -0.12 25.30 -11.10
N PHE A 237 0.03 24.46 -10.08
CA PHE A 237 -0.95 24.31 -9.00
C PHE A 237 -0.64 25.19 -7.79
N LYS A 238 0.60 25.67 -7.62
CA LYS A 238 1.07 26.46 -6.47
C LYS A 238 0.75 25.83 -5.13
N ALA A 239 0.78 24.52 -5.08
CA ALA A 239 0.47 23.72 -3.89
C ALA A 239 1.17 22.36 -3.93
N VAL A 240 1.42 21.81 -2.75
CA VAL A 240 1.92 20.46 -2.55
C VAL A 240 0.74 19.58 -2.14
N PRO A 241 0.33 18.61 -2.96
CA PRO A 241 -0.66 17.61 -2.55
C PRO A 241 -0.10 16.72 -1.45
N PRO A 242 -0.92 16.21 -0.49
CA PRO A 242 -0.46 15.26 0.50
C PRO A 242 0.07 13.98 -0.13
N LEU A 243 -0.53 13.52 -1.21
CA LEU A 243 -0.20 12.27 -1.90
C LEU A 243 -0.15 11.12 -0.89
N VAL A 244 -1.30 10.78 -0.32
CA VAL A 244 -1.40 9.63 0.59
C VAL A 244 -1.13 8.37 -0.19
N THR A 245 0.01 7.73 0.07
CA THR A 245 0.48 6.56 -0.68
C THR A 245 0.33 5.26 0.08
N ASP A 246 0.17 5.34 1.40
CA ASP A 246 -0.06 4.17 2.24
C ASP A 246 -0.90 4.51 3.47
N ILE A 247 -1.62 3.52 3.94
CA ILE A 247 -2.32 3.53 5.22
C ILE A 247 -2.10 2.19 5.91
N ASP A 248 -2.02 2.19 7.25
CA ASP A 248 -1.96 0.95 8.01
C ASP A 248 -2.82 1.03 9.27
N LEU A 249 -3.42 -0.11 9.65
CA LEU A 249 -4.38 -0.21 10.75
C LEU A 249 -3.78 -1.05 11.88
N SER A 250 -3.86 -0.54 13.11
CA SER A 250 -3.40 -1.30 14.28
C SER A 250 -4.18 -2.59 14.48
N MET A 251 -3.53 -3.60 15.07
CA MET A 251 -4.10 -4.94 15.25
C MET A 251 -5.39 -4.98 16.07
N ASP A 252 -5.63 -3.96 16.89
CA ASP A 252 -6.84 -3.80 17.69
C ASP A 252 -7.93 -2.95 17.00
N ASP A 253 -7.70 -2.56 15.75
CA ASP A 253 -8.59 -1.72 14.92
C ASP A 253 -8.88 -0.33 15.50
N LYS A 254 -7.99 0.23 16.35
CA LYS A 254 -8.24 1.53 16.98
C LYS A 254 -7.51 2.68 16.34
N LEU A 255 -6.32 2.45 15.81
CA LEU A 255 -5.46 3.49 15.26
C LEU A 255 -5.16 3.26 13.79
N LEU A 256 -5.43 4.26 12.97
CA LEU A 256 -5.09 4.30 11.55
C LEU A 256 -3.92 5.26 11.33
N TYR A 257 -2.90 4.81 10.64
CA TYR A 257 -1.75 5.61 10.24
C TYR A 257 -1.86 5.96 8.75
N VAL A 258 -1.56 7.20 8.42
CA VAL A 258 -1.75 7.75 7.08
C VAL A 258 -0.46 8.42 6.61
N ALA A 259 0.17 7.87 5.60
CA ALA A 259 1.44 8.32 5.04
C ALA A 259 1.21 9.37 3.94
N CYS A 260 1.49 10.64 4.24
CA CYS A 260 1.38 11.77 3.31
C CYS A 260 2.75 12.03 2.65
N TRP A 261 3.07 11.26 1.62
CA TRP A 261 4.39 11.28 0.97
C TRP A 261 4.76 12.64 0.37
N GLY A 262 3.79 13.40 -0.14
CA GLY A 262 4.04 14.70 -0.75
C GLY A 262 4.37 15.80 0.26
N THR A 263 3.59 15.94 1.32
CA THR A 263 3.80 16.96 2.36
C THR A 263 4.83 16.56 3.42
N GLY A 264 5.16 15.27 3.51
CA GLY A 264 6.12 14.76 4.47
C GLY A 264 5.52 14.43 5.84
N ASP A 265 4.21 14.28 5.95
CA ASP A 265 3.56 13.96 7.21
C ASP A 265 3.26 12.47 7.36
N LEU A 266 3.46 11.92 8.57
CA LEU A 266 2.72 10.76 9.02
C LEU A 266 1.68 11.22 10.04
N GLN A 267 0.43 10.85 9.80
CA GLN A 267 -0.71 11.20 10.65
C GLN A 267 -1.29 9.95 11.29
N GLN A 268 -1.70 10.06 12.55
CA GLN A 268 -2.36 8.99 13.30
C GLN A 268 -3.78 9.43 13.64
N TYR A 269 -4.74 8.54 13.44
CA TYR A 269 -6.15 8.79 13.75
C TYR A 269 -6.71 7.70 14.69
N ASP A 270 -7.46 8.10 15.70
CA ASP A 270 -8.38 7.21 16.41
C ASP A 270 -9.55 6.88 15.48
N VAL A 271 -9.70 5.61 15.18
CA VAL A 271 -10.73 5.03 14.30
C VAL A 271 -11.63 4.04 15.05
N SER A 272 -11.69 4.13 16.39
CA SER A 272 -12.61 3.33 17.21
C SER A 272 -14.07 3.50 16.75
N ASP A 273 -14.42 4.67 16.21
CA ASP A 273 -15.57 4.88 15.35
C ASP A 273 -15.08 5.06 13.91
N PRO A 274 -15.16 4.01 13.04
CA PRO A 274 -14.59 4.06 11.70
C PRO A 274 -15.28 5.07 10.76
N LEU A 275 -16.43 5.59 11.14
CA LEU A 275 -17.15 6.59 10.37
C LEU A 275 -16.88 8.03 10.83
N ASN A 276 -16.18 8.22 11.94
CA ASN A 276 -15.83 9.52 12.50
C ASN A 276 -14.41 9.54 13.10
N PRO A 277 -13.36 9.30 12.29
CA PRO A 277 -11.96 9.35 12.73
C PRO A 277 -11.57 10.66 13.39
N LYS A 278 -10.66 10.60 14.37
CA LYS A 278 -10.12 11.77 15.06
C LYS A 278 -8.61 11.78 14.99
N LEU A 279 -8.01 12.89 14.54
CA LEU A 279 -6.56 13.05 14.52
C LEU A 279 -6.02 13.03 15.95
N THR A 280 -5.07 12.13 16.24
CA THR A 280 -4.45 11.95 17.55
C THR A 280 -2.97 12.24 17.57
N GLY A 281 -2.31 12.21 16.41
CA GLY A 281 -0.88 12.51 16.32
C GLY A 281 -0.46 12.86 14.90
N LYS A 282 0.62 13.64 14.79
CA LYS A 282 1.23 14.01 13.53
C LYS A 282 2.71 14.27 13.71
N VAL A 283 3.53 13.71 12.83
CA VAL A 283 4.96 14.02 12.72
C VAL A 283 5.28 14.43 11.29
N ARG A 284 6.36 15.20 11.09
CA ARG A 284 6.79 15.63 9.75
C ARG A 284 8.27 15.32 9.55
N ILE A 285 8.59 14.73 8.39
CA ILE A 285 9.94 14.42 7.95
C ILE A 285 10.00 14.36 6.42
N GLY A 286 11.06 14.90 5.84
CA GLY A 286 11.17 15.01 4.37
C GLY A 286 10.11 15.93 3.81
N GLY A 287 9.51 15.54 2.69
CA GLY A 287 8.50 16.31 1.95
C GLY A 287 9.07 16.98 0.71
N ILE A 288 8.19 17.33 -0.23
CA ILE A 288 8.58 17.92 -1.51
C ILE A 288 9.18 19.31 -1.30
N VAL A 289 8.58 20.16 -0.47
CA VAL A 289 9.00 21.54 -0.21
C VAL A 289 9.55 21.71 1.20
N SER A 290 8.86 21.25 2.22
CA SER A 290 9.19 21.50 3.63
C SER A 290 10.52 20.88 4.08
N LYS A 291 10.93 19.76 3.52
CA LYS A 291 12.21 19.05 3.75
C LYS A 291 12.61 18.97 5.23
N ALA A 292 11.66 18.63 6.09
CA ALA A 292 11.92 18.50 7.52
C ALA A 292 12.94 17.36 7.77
N THR A 293 13.76 17.53 8.82
CA THR A 293 14.88 16.64 9.13
C THR A 293 14.60 15.73 10.32
N HIS A 294 15.52 14.80 10.57
CA HIS A 294 15.55 13.92 11.74
C HIS A 294 16.86 14.14 12.51
N PRO A 295 16.88 14.09 13.85
CA PRO A 295 18.11 14.28 14.64
C PRO A 295 19.25 13.33 14.23
N GLY A 296 18.94 12.11 13.80
CA GLY A 296 19.91 11.14 13.30
C GLY A 296 20.41 11.37 11.87
N ALA A 297 19.85 12.33 11.13
CA ALA A 297 20.25 12.57 9.73
C ALA A 297 21.58 13.35 9.68
N LYS A 298 22.54 12.83 8.90
CA LYS A 298 23.88 13.43 8.81
C LYS A 298 23.90 14.71 7.99
N ASN A 299 23.05 14.85 7.01
CA ASN A 299 23.07 15.93 6.02
C ASN A 299 22.04 17.05 6.27
N GLY A 300 21.37 17.05 7.39
CA GLY A 300 20.45 18.11 7.83
C GLY A 300 19.12 18.21 7.06
N THR A 301 19.07 17.99 5.76
CA THR A 301 17.84 18.01 4.97
C THR A 301 17.55 16.64 4.38
N LEU A 302 16.28 16.24 4.42
CA LEU A 302 15.81 14.96 3.88
C LEU A 302 14.85 15.18 2.72
N SER A 303 14.91 14.32 1.70
CA SER A 303 13.98 14.25 0.58
C SER A 303 13.18 12.95 0.62
N GLY A 304 12.05 12.90 -0.08
CA GLY A 304 11.02 11.89 0.08
C GLY A 304 10.17 12.18 1.32
N GLY A 305 9.07 11.51 1.47
CA GLY A 305 8.16 11.62 2.61
C GLY A 305 7.75 10.24 3.12
N PRO A 306 6.97 10.15 4.21
CA PRO A 306 6.42 8.87 4.65
C PRO A 306 5.68 8.17 3.51
N GLN A 307 6.11 6.95 3.19
CA GLN A 307 5.55 6.21 2.06
C GLN A 307 4.98 4.87 2.51
N MET A 308 5.78 3.87 2.87
CA MET A 308 5.27 2.63 3.44
C MET A 308 5.36 2.66 4.95
N VAL A 309 4.24 2.47 5.62
CA VAL A 309 4.11 2.43 7.07
C VAL A 309 3.82 1.01 7.55
N GLU A 310 4.48 0.59 8.62
CA GLU A 310 4.33 -0.73 9.23
C GLU A 310 4.27 -0.61 10.75
N ILE A 311 3.30 -1.27 11.35
CA ILE A 311 3.03 -1.21 12.77
C ILE A 311 3.52 -2.52 13.43
N SER A 312 4.23 -2.42 14.56
CA SER A 312 4.54 -3.60 15.37
C SER A 312 3.26 -4.21 15.96
N ARG A 313 3.30 -5.51 16.24
CA ARG A 313 2.14 -6.25 16.78
C ARG A 313 1.60 -5.69 18.09
N ASP A 314 2.49 -5.13 18.90
CA ASP A 314 2.10 -4.49 20.16
C ASP A 314 1.51 -3.08 19.99
N GLY A 315 1.49 -2.55 18.74
CA GLY A 315 0.98 -1.23 18.41
C GLY A 315 1.84 -0.06 18.89
N ARG A 316 3.01 -0.32 19.49
CA ARG A 316 3.84 0.69 20.15
C ARG A 316 4.98 1.25 19.32
N ARG A 317 5.32 0.59 18.22
CA ARG A 317 6.39 0.99 17.30
C ARG A 317 5.84 1.09 15.90
N VAL A 318 6.08 2.20 15.25
CA VAL A 318 5.68 2.43 13.87
C VAL A 318 6.92 2.74 13.05
N TYR A 319 7.12 2.01 11.98
CA TYR A 319 8.23 2.21 11.06
C TYR A 319 7.71 2.71 9.74
N PHE A 320 8.45 3.60 9.10
CA PHE A 320 8.14 3.97 7.73
C PHE A 320 9.38 4.34 6.92
N THR A 321 9.25 4.20 5.61
CA THR A 321 10.27 4.45 4.61
C THR A 321 9.85 5.61 3.70
N ASN A 322 10.73 6.04 2.77
CA ASN A 322 10.50 7.28 2.02
C ASN A 322 10.40 7.15 0.50
N SER A 323 10.53 5.97 -0.06
CA SER A 323 10.52 5.81 -1.52
C SER A 323 9.26 5.11 -2.00
N LEU A 324 8.51 5.77 -2.88
CA LEU A 324 7.32 5.19 -3.49
C LEU A 324 7.72 4.26 -4.66
N TYR A 325 8.20 4.84 -5.74
CA TYR A 325 8.59 4.14 -6.95
C TYR A 325 9.53 5.02 -7.77
N GLY A 326 10.67 4.47 -8.18
CA GLY A 326 11.75 5.27 -8.74
C GLY A 326 11.40 6.26 -9.85
N ALA A 327 10.46 5.90 -10.74
CA ALA A 327 10.03 6.80 -11.80
C ALA A 327 9.14 7.95 -11.27
N ILE A 328 8.28 7.67 -10.30
CA ILE A 328 7.43 8.68 -9.63
C ILE A 328 8.29 9.53 -8.69
N ASP A 329 9.18 8.91 -7.91
CA ASP A 329 10.11 9.64 -7.03
C ASP A 329 10.84 10.74 -7.80
N SER A 330 11.35 10.44 -9.00
CA SER A 330 12.11 11.39 -9.82
C SER A 330 11.27 12.56 -10.37
N GLN A 331 9.95 12.39 -10.47
CA GLN A 331 9.04 13.44 -10.92
C GLN A 331 8.75 14.47 -9.82
N PHE A 332 8.64 13.99 -8.57
CA PHE A 332 8.29 14.85 -7.43
C PHE A 332 9.53 15.33 -6.65
N TYR A 333 10.62 14.60 -6.75
CA TYR A 333 11.91 14.91 -6.11
C TYR A 333 13.02 14.91 -7.18
N PRO A 334 13.07 15.93 -8.06
CA PRO A 334 13.99 15.96 -9.20
C PRO A 334 15.47 15.96 -8.79
N ASP A 335 15.80 16.44 -7.59
CA ASP A 335 17.15 16.40 -7.03
C ASP A 335 17.54 15.01 -6.49
N GLY A 336 16.62 14.07 -6.53
CA GLY A 336 16.80 12.69 -6.07
C GLY A 336 16.32 12.45 -4.63
N ILE A 337 16.22 11.17 -4.31
CA ILE A 337 15.88 10.68 -2.97
C ILE A 337 17.03 9.79 -2.49
N GLU A 338 17.59 10.11 -1.31
CA GLU A 338 18.37 9.16 -0.53
C GLU A 338 17.39 8.32 0.31
N GLY A 339 17.58 6.98 0.31
CA GLY A 339 16.71 6.09 1.06
C GLY A 339 16.88 6.26 2.56
N TRP A 340 15.80 6.38 3.31
CA TRP A 340 15.83 6.37 4.76
C TRP A 340 14.63 5.62 5.36
N MET A 341 14.82 5.19 6.61
CA MET A 341 13.80 4.58 7.45
C MET A 341 13.87 5.18 8.84
N VAL A 342 12.72 5.45 9.44
CA VAL A 342 12.58 5.93 10.81
C VAL A 342 11.65 5.03 11.61
N LYS A 343 11.75 5.16 12.93
CA LYS A 343 10.83 4.57 13.90
C LYS A 343 10.14 5.67 14.70
N LEU A 344 8.87 5.47 14.98
CA LEU A 344 8.12 6.24 15.96
C LEU A 344 7.78 5.37 17.16
N ASP A 345 7.74 5.98 18.32
CA ASP A 345 7.06 5.47 19.48
C ASP A 345 5.59 5.92 19.42
N ALA A 346 4.67 4.99 19.62
CA ALA A 346 3.24 5.24 19.56
C ALA A 346 2.56 4.87 20.89
N GLU A 347 1.66 5.73 21.33
CA GLU A 347 0.88 5.52 22.54
C GLU A 347 -0.44 4.81 22.19
N PRO A 348 -0.90 3.84 23.01
CA PRO A 348 -2.12 3.06 22.72
C PRO A 348 -3.40 3.90 22.63
N GLU A 349 -3.44 5.01 23.37
CA GLU A 349 -4.60 5.92 23.39
C GLU A 349 -4.45 7.09 22.40
N GLY A 350 -3.42 7.06 21.56
CA GLY A 350 -3.10 8.06 20.56
C GLY A 350 -1.96 9.00 20.99
N GLY A 351 -1.16 9.34 20.00
CA GLY A 351 0.08 10.11 20.10
C GLY A 351 1.24 9.37 19.46
N ILE A 352 2.07 10.08 18.73
CA ILE A 352 3.27 9.55 18.06
C ILE A 352 4.43 10.53 18.22
N ALA A 353 5.64 10.02 18.40
CA ALA A 353 6.86 10.78 18.46
C ALA A 353 8.02 10.04 17.79
N PHE A 354 8.99 10.76 17.20
CA PHE A 354 10.20 10.12 16.67
C PHE A 354 11.01 9.47 17.80
N ASP A 355 11.47 8.25 17.54
CA ASP A 355 12.62 7.72 18.28
C ASP A 355 13.89 8.40 17.73
N GLU A 356 14.41 9.39 18.44
CA GLU A 356 15.58 10.17 18.03
C GLU A 356 16.85 9.33 17.82
N ASN A 357 16.88 8.12 18.41
CA ASN A 357 18.01 7.19 18.32
C ASN A 357 17.90 6.20 17.16
N PHE A 358 16.76 6.18 16.45
CA PHE A 358 16.54 5.26 15.34
C PHE A 358 16.40 5.99 14.01
N PHE A 359 17.47 6.01 13.24
CA PHE A 359 17.49 6.50 11.87
C PHE A 359 18.42 5.64 11.03
N VAL A 360 17.90 5.08 9.93
CA VAL A 360 18.68 4.29 8.98
C VAL A 360 18.67 5.01 7.65
N GLN A 361 19.83 5.16 7.03
CA GLN A 361 19.99 5.82 5.73
C GLN A 361 20.81 4.93 4.79
N TRP A 362 20.38 4.83 3.55
CA TRP A 362 21.05 4.09 2.50
C TRP A 362 21.59 5.04 1.44
N PRO A 363 22.81 4.81 0.94
CA PRO A 363 23.32 5.58 -0.19
C PRO A 363 22.53 5.25 -1.46
N ALA A 364 22.40 6.22 -2.35
CA ALA A 364 21.88 5.97 -3.69
C ALA A 364 22.69 4.87 -4.40
N PRO A 365 22.06 4.01 -5.20
CA PRO A 365 20.69 4.03 -5.65
C PRO A 365 19.71 3.24 -4.76
N HIS A 366 20.11 2.79 -3.59
CA HIS A 366 19.30 1.95 -2.70
C HIS A 366 18.16 2.74 -2.09
N ARG A 367 16.96 2.16 -2.15
CA ARG A 367 15.72 2.75 -1.63
C ARG A 367 14.94 1.71 -0.83
N PRO A 368 14.65 1.98 0.44
CA PRO A 368 13.79 1.09 1.22
C PRO A 368 12.34 1.25 0.79
N HIS A 369 11.57 0.18 0.87
CA HIS A 369 10.13 0.22 0.57
C HIS A 369 9.32 -0.27 1.77
N GLN A 370 9.37 -1.54 2.12
CA GLN A 370 8.64 -2.08 3.26
C GLN A 370 9.57 -2.55 4.37
N VAL A 371 9.09 -2.51 5.61
CA VAL A 371 9.77 -3.03 6.79
C VAL A 371 9.18 -4.38 7.16
N ARG A 372 10.05 -5.36 7.40
CA ARG A 372 9.66 -6.67 7.92
C ARG A 372 10.68 -7.08 8.97
N LEU A 373 10.23 -7.39 10.18
CA LEU A 373 11.09 -7.77 11.28
C LEU A 373 11.01 -9.27 11.54
N GLU A 374 11.98 -9.79 12.30
CA GLU A 374 12.06 -11.19 12.67
C GLU A 374 10.76 -11.67 13.35
N GLY A 375 10.38 -12.93 13.06
CA GLY A 375 9.14 -13.51 13.58
C GLY A 375 7.86 -12.96 12.97
N GLY A 376 7.98 -12.12 11.93
CA GLY A 376 6.85 -11.49 11.25
C GLY A 376 6.28 -10.29 12.01
N ASP A 377 7.02 -9.69 12.92
CA ASP A 377 6.68 -8.40 13.48
C ASP A 377 6.71 -7.32 12.40
N CYS A 378 5.95 -6.24 12.55
CA CYS A 378 5.74 -5.22 11.52
C CYS A 378 5.26 -5.84 10.19
N SER A 379 4.26 -6.68 10.28
CA SER A 379 3.56 -7.25 9.13
C SER A 379 2.08 -7.44 9.45
N SER A 380 1.51 -6.41 10.06
CA SER A 380 0.10 -6.30 10.41
C SER A 380 -0.79 -6.55 9.21
N ASP A 381 -0.37 -6.09 8.04
CA ASP A 381 -1.01 -6.33 6.75
C ASP A 381 -1.11 -7.81 6.34
N SER A 382 -0.32 -8.68 6.95
CA SER A 382 -0.34 -10.12 6.64
C SER A 382 -1.23 -10.94 7.59
N TYR A 383 -1.94 -10.29 8.52
CA TYR A 383 -2.86 -10.97 9.41
C TYR A 383 -4.27 -10.90 8.87
N CYS A 384 -4.82 -12.07 8.55
CA CYS A 384 -6.24 -12.18 8.30
C CYS A 384 -7.03 -12.23 9.60
N TYR A 385 -6.39 -12.72 10.68
CA TYR A 385 -6.92 -12.81 12.04
C TYR A 385 -5.79 -12.75 13.06
N PRO A 386 -6.05 -12.21 14.25
CA PRO A 386 -5.13 -12.29 15.38
C PRO A 386 -4.92 -13.72 15.85
#